data_b5265e7ce38f0971528e9f3ddc64766d
#
_entry.id   b5265e7ce38f0971528e9f3ddc64766d
#
_cell.length_a   1.000
_cell.length_b   1.000
_cell.length_c   1.000
_cell.angle_alpha   90.00
_cell.angle_beta   90.00
_cell.angle_gamma   90.00
#
_symmetry.space_group_name_H-M   'P 1'
#
loop_
_entity.id
_entity.type
_entity.pdbx_description
1 polymer ?
#
loop_
_entity_poly.entity_id
_entity_poly.type
_entity_poly.pdbx_seq_one_letter_code
_entity_poly.pdbx_strand_id
1 'polypeptide(L)'
;CKGYKVIKVQFSTFFLYNRSMKLPEYILEIIQKINDIGYEAYVVGGCVRDYLLDRSIHDYDICTSAKPEVILNLFDRSVGTGLKHGTVTVLSNSPVEITTFRLESEYKDHRHPNSVKYVSTIEEDLSRRDFTVNAMAYHPSRGLIDPYGGQVDLKRKIIRCVGNPDRRFNEDALRMLRAYRFCAKLGFSMDETVKKSIDTNASLIQYVSIER
;
A
#
# COMPACT_ATOMS: atom_id res chain seq x y z
N CYS A 1 1.33 -45.19 23.97
CA CYS A 1 1.32 -44.35 22.73
C CYS A 1 0.11 -43.42 22.78
N LYS A 2 0.30 -42.16 23.11
CA LYS A 2 -0.76 -41.15 23.07
C LYS A 2 -0.70 -40.47 21.72
N GLY A 3 -1.74 -40.68 20.89
CA GLY A 3 -1.86 -40.08 19.57
C GLY A 3 -2.11 -38.57 19.67
N TYR A 4 -1.27 -37.81 19.03
CA TYR A 4 -1.48 -36.37 18.81
C TYR A 4 -2.58 -36.22 17.73
N LYS A 5 -3.74 -35.69 18.13
CA LYS A 5 -4.75 -35.19 17.19
C LYS A 5 -4.23 -33.95 16.52
N VAL A 6 -3.82 -34.08 15.27
CA VAL A 6 -3.57 -32.90 14.42
C VAL A 6 -4.92 -32.25 14.17
N ILE A 7 -5.14 -31.07 14.78
CA ILE A 7 -6.28 -30.22 14.47
C ILE A 7 -6.02 -29.62 13.09
N LYS A 8 -6.66 -30.20 12.06
CA LYS A 8 -6.81 -29.52 10.78
C LYS A 8 -7.65 -28.27 10.98
N VAL A 9 -6.98 -27.13 11.12
CA VAL A 9 -7.66 -25.83 10.95
C VAL A 9 -8.06 -25.74 9.49
N GLN A 10 -9.32 -25.98 9.23
CA GLN A 10 -9.93 -25.83 7.92
C GLN A 10 -9.92 -24.33 7.57
N PHE A 11 -9.07 -23.93 6.63
CA PHE A 11 -9.10 -22.61 6.00
C PHE A 11 -10.38 -22.45 5.16
N SER A 12 -11.50 -22.20 5.81
CA SER A 12 -12.76 -21.83 5.17
C SER A 12 -12.97 -20.30 5.22
N THR A 13 -12.02 -19.52 4.68
CA THR A 13 -12.20 -18.06 4.55
C THR A 13 -11.74 -17.57 3.16
N PHE A 14 -11.97 -18.40 2.12
CA PHE A 14 -11.46 -18.11 0.76
C PHE A 14 -12.50 -17.47 -0.18
N PHE A 15 -13.60 -16.93 0.35
CA PHE A 15 -14.67 -16.36 -0.49
C PHE A 15 -15.14 -15.01 0.04
N LEU A 16 -14.40 -13.91 -0.14
CA LEU A 16 -14.97 -12.62 0.18
C LEU A 16 -14.97 -11.59 -0.95
N TYR A 17 -14.11 -11.65 -1.95
CA TYR A 17 -14.23 -10.76 -3.11
C TYR A 17 -13.56 -11.37 -4.35
N ASN A 18 -14.27 -12.27 -5.03
CA ASN A 18 -13.92 -12.68 -6.40
C ASN A 18 -14.51 -11.69 -7.44
N ARG A 19 -14.67 -10.42 -7.05
CA ARG A 19 -15.07 -9.36 -7.96
C ARG A 19 -13.84 -8.89 -8.72
N SER A 20 -13.79 -9.15 -10.01
CA SER A 20 -12.81 -8.53 -10.89
C SER A 20 -12.96 -7.01 -10.80
N MET A 21 -11.91 -6.31 -10.38
CA MET A 21 -11.88 -4.85 -10.34
C MET A 21 -11.95 -4.30 -11.76
N LYS A 22 -12.98 -3.52 -12.05
CA LYS A 22 -13.10 -2.84 -13.34
C LYS A 22 -12.15 -1.65 -13.36
N LEU A 23 -11.02 -1.82 -14.03
CA LEU A 23 -10.04 -0.76 -14.23
C LEU A 23 -10.37 0.04 -15.48
N PRO A 24 -10.15 1.37 -15.52
CA PRO A 24 -10.19 2.17 -16.72
C PRO A 24 -9.23 1.66 -17.79
N GLU A 25 -9.55 1.84 -19.05
CA GLU A 25 -8.74 1.36 -20.19
C GLU A 25 -7.30 1.86 -20.12
N TYR A 26 -7.10 3.14 -19.85
CA TYR A 26 -5.75 3.73 -19.75
C TYR A 26 -4.89 3.11 -18.63
N ILE A 27 -5.50 2.61 -17.55
CA ILE A 27 -4.78 1.88 -16.48
C ILE A 27 -4.39 0.47 -16.96
N LEU A 28 -5.32 -0.21 -17.67
CA LEU A 28 -5.02 -1.51 -18.26
C LEU A 28 -3.89 -1.42 -19.30
N GLU A 29 -3.89 -0.38 -20.15
CA GLU A 29 -2.83 -0.14 -21.13
C GLU A 29 -1.47 0.11 -20.45
N ILE A 30 -1.43 0.89 -19.37
CA ILE A 30 -0.19 1.13 -18.61
C ILE A 30 0.35 -0.18 -18.03
N ILE A 31 -0.50 -0.96 -17.37
CA ILE A 31 -0.11 -2.25 -16.79
C ILE A 31 0.38 -3.19 -17.89
N GLN A 32 -0.34 -3.29 -19.01
CA GLN A 32 0.01 -4.17 -20.12
C GLN A 32 1.37 -3.79 -20.72
N LYS A 33 1.62 -2.52 -21.01
CA LYS A 33 2.91 -2.06 -21.55
C LYS A 33 4.10 -2.42 -20.65
N ILE A 34 3.92 -2.30 -19.33
CA ILE A 34 4.96 -2.66 -18.35
C ILE A 34 5.18 -4.18 -18.36
N ASN A 35 4.08 -4.96 -18.41
CA ASN A 35 4.16 -6.42 -18.43
C ASN A 35 4.79 -6.95 -19.73
N ASP A 36 4.51 -6.33 -20.89
CA ASP A 36 5.02 -6.72 -22.20
C ASP A 36 6.56 -6.65 -22.30
N ILE A 37 7.18 -5.77 -21.49
CA ILE A 37 8.64 -5.68 -21.38
C ILE A 37 9.22 -6.48 -20.21
N GLY A 38 8.42 -7.40 -19.62
CA GLY A 38 8.87 -8.38 -18.62
C GLY A 38 8.87 -7.89 -17.17
N TYR A 39 8.25 -6.75 -16.87
CA TYR A 39 8.11 -6.27 -15.49
C TYR A 39 6.69 -6.47 -14.96
N GLU A 40 6.57 -6.56 -13.64
CA GLU A 40 5.28 -6.64 -12.97
C GLU A 40 4.73 -5.23 -12.67
N ALA A 41 3.41 -5.07 -12.77
CA ALA A 41 2.71 -3.83 -12.41
C ALA A 41 1.36 -4.12 -11.74
N TYR A 42 1.07 -3.44 -10.65
CA TYR A 42 -0.15 -3.63 -9.84
C TYR A 42 -0.77 -2.29 -9.48
N VAL A 43 -2.09 -2.21 -9.51
CA VAL A 43 -2.82 -1.11 -8.87
C VAL A 43 -2.76 -1.32 -7.36
N VAL A 44 -2.52 -0.26 -6.57
CA VAL A 44 -2.22 -0.40 -5.12
C VAL A 44 -2.88 0.66 -4.25
N GLY A 45 -3.03 0.35 -2.98
CA GLY A 45 -3.33 1.35 -1.96
C GLY A 45 -4.77 1.85 -1.93
N GLY A 46 -4.92 3.16 -1.99
CA GLY A 46 -6.21 3.84 -1.82
C GLY A 46 -7.29 3.42 -2.81
N CYS A 47 -6.95 3.26 -4.08
CA CYS A 47 -7.90 2.87 -5.13
C CYS A 47 -8.40 1.43 -4.93
N VAL A 48 -7.55 0.49 -4.50
CA VAL A 48 -7.97 -0.88 -4.18
C VAL A 48 -8.91 -0.90 -2.98
N ARG A 49 -8.56 -0.17 -1.91
CA ARG A 49 -9.43 0.00 -0.74
C ARG A 49 -10.78 0.59 -1.12
N ASP A 50 -10.79 1.69 -1.87
CA ASP A 50 -12.02 2.41 -2.20
C ASP A 50 -12.91 1.58 -3.14
N TYR A 51 -12.31 0.80 -4.06
CA TYR A 51 -13.03 -0.21 -4.84
C TYR A 51 -13.74 -1.24 -3.95
N LEU A 52 -13.02 -1.82 -2.97
CA LEU A 52 -13.60 -2.82 -2.06
C LEU A 52 -14.68 -2.26 -1.14
N LEU A 53 -14.72 -0.94 -0.95
CA LEU A 53 -15.75 -0.22 -0.19
C LEU A 53 -16.88 0.32 -1.06
N ASP A 54 -16.93 -0.01 -2.37
CA ASP A 54 -17.87 0.53 -3.35
C ASP A 54 -17.89 2.09 -3.36
N ARG A 55 -16.70 2.71 -3.15
CA ARG A 55 -16.50 4.17 -3.20
C ARG A 55 -15.96 4.59 -4.57
N SER A 56 -16.21 5.85 -4.94
CA SER A 56 -15.62 6.45 -6.14
C SER A 56 -14.10 6.49 -6.03
N ILE A 57 -13.42 6.04 -7.08
CA ILE A 57 -11.97 6.10 -7.21
C ILE A 57 -11.63 7.36 -8.00
N HIS A 58 -10.80 8.23 -7.43
CA HIS A 58 -10.36 9.47 -8.08
C HIS A 58 -8.97 9.33 -8.70
N ASP A 59 -8.06 8.67 -7.98
CA ASP A 59 -6.67 8.52 -8.38
C ASP A 59 -6.27 7.05 -8.36
N TYR A 60 -5.46 6.65 -9.34
CA TYR A 60 -4.89 5.31 -9.43
C TYR A 60 -3.38 5.39 -9.22
N ASP A 61 -2.89 4.66 -8.22
CA ASP A 61 -1.48 4.44 -7.98
C ASP A 61 -1.07 3.07 -8.51
N ILE A 62 0.08 2.99 -9.18
CA ILE A 62 0.66 1.74 -9.66
C ILE A 62 2.00 1.50 -8.97
N CYS A 63 2.24 0.26 -8.55
CA CYS A 63 3.56 -0.21 -8.17
C CYS A 63 4.09 -1.21 -9.19
N THR A 64 5.41 -1.17 -9.46
CA THR A 64 6.06 -2.00 -10.47
C THR A 64 7.42 -2.51 -10.02
N SER A 65 7.86 -3.64 -10.58
CA SER A 65 9.24 -4.11 -10.45
C SER A 65 10.24 -3.34 -11.34
N ALA A 66 9.73 -2.54 -12.32
CA ALA A 66 10.56 -1.72 -13.18
C ALA A 66 11.16 -0.54 -12.42
N LYS A 67 12.44 -0.21 -12.68
CA LYS A 67 13.08 0.98 -12.14
C LYS A 67 12.55 2.26 -12.80
N PRO A 68 12.69 3.43 -12.14
CA PRO A 68 12.18 4.71 -12.68
C PRO A 68 12.65 5.02 -14.10
N GLU A 69 13.92 4.72 -14.41
CA GLU A 69 14.51 4.98 -15.72
C GLU A 69 13.82 4.17 -16.83
N VAL A 70 13.41 2.92 -16.51
CA VAL A 70 12.67 2.07 -17.44
C VAL A 70 11.30 2.68 -17.74
N ILE A 71 10.60 3.17 -16.72
CA ILE A 71 9.28 3.80 -16.88
C ILE A 71 9.39 5.11 -17.68
N LEU A 72 10.41 5.95 -17.40
CA LEU A 72 10.65 7.18 -18.17
C LEU A 72 10.90 6.89 -19.66
N ASN A 73 11.62 5.81 -19.98
CA ASN A 73 11.90 5.42 -21.36
C ASN A 73 10.71 4.73 -22.05
N LEU A 74 9.82 4.09 -21.28
CA LEU A 74 8.66 3.37 -21.81
C LEU A 74 7.50 4.31 -22.19
N PHE A 75 7.38 5.44 -21.50
CA PHE A 75 6.28 6.39 -21.69
C PHE A 75 6.80 7.78 -22.09
N ASP A 76 6.55 8.17 -23.33
CA ASP A 76 6.98 9.48 -23.89
C ASP A 76 6.45 10.67 -23.08
N ARG A 77 5.23 10.55 -22.53
CA ARG A 77 4.60 11.56 -21.68
C ARG A 77 4.71 11.17 -20.20
N SER A 78 5.92 11.29 -19.65
CA SER A 78 6.20 10.99 -18.25
C SER A 78 7.09 12.04 -17.61
N VAL A 79 6.97 12.21 -16.28
CA VAL A 79 7.73 13.18 -15.50
C VAL A 79 8.26 12.51 -14.24
N GLY A 80 9.53 12.69 -13.95
CA GLY A 80 10.18 12.18 -12.74
C GLY A 80 9.84 12.99 -11.48
N THR A 81 8.58 12.99 -11.06
CA THR A 81 8.08 13.81 -9.95
C THR A 81 8.68 13.44 -8.60
N GLY A 82 9.09 12.19 -8.42
CA GLY A 82 9.62 11.66 -7.16
C GLY A 82 10.76 10.67 -7.34
N LEU A 83 11.70 10.93 -8.27
CA LEU A 83 12.81 10.00 -8.61
C LEU A 83 13.61 9.54 -7.39
N LYS A 84 13.88 10.44 -6.43
CA LYS A 84 14.55 10.10 -5.16
C LYS A 84 13.82 9.01 -4.37
N HIS A 85 12.51 8.88 -4.59
CA HIS A 85 11.65 7.90 -3.94
C HIS A 85 11.17 6.81 -4.89
N GLY A 86 11.72 6.75 -6.12
CA GLY A 86 11.36 5.72 -7.10
C GLY A 86 10.02 5.95 -7.79
N THR A 87 9.50 7.20 -7.82
CA THR A 87 8.19 7.53 -8.41
C THR A 87 8.33 8.33 -9.69
N VAL A 88 7.58 7.93 -10.71
CA VAL A 88 7.40 8.61 -12.00
C VAL A 88 5.90 8.83 -12.21
N THR A 89 5.52 10.01 -12.69
CA THR A 89 4.13 10.28 -13.10
C THR A 89 4.01 10.13 -14.61
N VAL A 90 3.14 9.24 -15.05
CA VAL A 90 2.76 9.08 -16.46
C VAL A 90 1.53 9.93 -16.74
N LEU A 91 1.62 10.79 -17.77
CA LEU A 91 0.56 11.69 -18.20
C LEU A 91 -0.32 10.99 -19.25
N SER A 92 -1.37 10.31 -18.78
CA SER A 92 -2.39 9.66 -19.59
C SER A 92 -3.71 10.47 -19.56
N ASN A 93 -4.87 9.83 -19.58
CA ASN A 93 -6.19 10.50 -19.41
C ASN A 93 -6.29 11.22 -18.06
N SER A 94 -5.62 10.68 -17.05
CA SER A 94 -5.32 11.34 -15.78
C SER A 94 -3.86 11.06 -15.45
N PRO A 95 -3.19 11.91 -14.64
CA PRO A 95 -1.87 11.61 -14.14
C PRO A 95 -1.89 10.32 -13.30
N VAL A 96 -0.96 9.41 -13.56
CA VAL A 96 -0.82 8.13 -12.83
C VAL A 96 0.55 8.07 -12.21
N GLU A 97 0.61 7.95 -10.88
CA GLU A 97 1.87 7.73 -10.17
C GLU A 97 2.27 6.26 -10.27
N ILE A 98 3.47 6.03 -10.79
CA ILE A 98 4.07 4.70 -10.91
C ILE A 98 5.31 4.67 -10.01
N THR A 99 5.28 3.81 -9.00
CA THR A 99 6.36 3.70 -8.02
C THR A 99 7.02 2.33 -8.13
N THR A 100 8.36 2.32 -8.20
CA THR A 100 9.14 1.07 -8.15
C THR A 100 8.98 0.40 -6.79
N PHE A 101 8.84 -0.95 -6.76
CA PHE A 101 8.82 -1.73 -5.52
C PHE A 101 10.03 -1.39 -4.68
N ARG A 102 9.81 -1.03 -3.41
CA ARG A 102 10.89 -0.58 -2.54
C ARG A 102 10.66 -0.95 -1.09
N LEU A 103 11.77 -1.08 -0.38
CA LEU A 103 11.84 -0.97 1.07
C LEU A 103 12.46 0.38 1.42
N GLU A 104 12.06 0.91 2.54
CA GLU A 104 12.59 2.15 3.09
C GLU A 104 13.63 1.77 4.15
N SER A 105 14.84 2.36 4.03
CA SER A 105 15.89 2.16 5.03
C SER A 105 15.59 2.92 6.32
N GLU A 106 16.50 2.82 7.31
CA GLU A 106 16.37 3.54 8.57
C GLU A 106 16.05 5.02 8.38
N TYR A 107 15.16 5.51 9.22
CA TYR A 107 14.73 6.90 9.28
C TYR A 107 15.54 7.63 10.36
N LYS A 108 16.24 8.71 10.01
CA LYS A 108 17.02 9.49 10.98
C LYS A 108 16.21 10.56 11.71
N ASP A 109 15.15 11.05 11.07
CA ASP A 109 14.36 12.19 11.52
C ASP A 109 12.89 11.84 11.78
N HIS A 110 12.55 10.56 11.96
CA HIS A 110 11.20 10.04 12.11
C HIS A 110 10.25 10.45 10.97
N ARG A 111 10.78 10.69 9.76
CA ARG A 111 9.99 11.16 8.62
C ARG A 111 10.49 10.71 7.26
N HIS A 112 11.79 10.86 7.00
CA HIS A 112 12.37 10.59 5.70
C HIS A 112 13.26 9.36 5.76
N PRO A 113 13.04 8.36 4.89
CA PRO A 113 14.00 7.28 4.79
C PRO A 113 15.32 7.82 4.24
N ASN A 114 16.44 7.42 4.82
CA ASN A 114 17.77 7.83 4.36
C ASN A 114 18.05 7.39 2.91
N SER A 115 17.50 6.24 2.53
CA SER A 115 17.58 5.72 1.16
C SER A 115 16.42 4.77 0.92
N VAL A 116 16.13 4.53 -0.34
CA VAL A 116 15.22 3.49 -0.79
C VAL A 116 16.02 2.35 -1.39
N LYS A 117 15.68 1.12 -1.03
CA LYS A 117 16.22 -0.09 -1.64
C LYS A 117 15.13 -0.70 -2.52
N TYR A 118 15.39 -0.78 -3.81
CA TYR A 118 14.45 -1.45 -4.71
C TYR A 118 14.41 -2.95 -4.42
N VAL A 119 13.23 -3.53 -4.49
CA VAL A 119 12.95 -4.94 -4.25
C VAL A 119 12.22 -5.56 -5.42
N SER A 120 12.11 -6.89 -5.44
CA SER A 120 11.59 -7.61 -6.59
C SER A 120 10.13 -8.06 -6.46
N THR A 121 9.57 -8.02 -5.25
CA THR A 121 8.23 -8.55 -4.98
C THR A 121 7.27 -7.48 -4.48
N ILE A 122 6.00 -7.61 -4.87
CA ILE A 122 4.95 -6.69 -4.41
C ILE A 122 4.70 -6.82 -2.90
N GLU A 123 4.85 -8.02 -2.33
CA GLU A 123 4.67 -8.28 -0.91
C GLU A 123 5.67 -7.49 -0.06
N GLU A 124 6.92 -7.36 -0.52
CA GLU A 124 7.93 -6.53 0.14
C GLU A 124 7.53 -5.04 0.11
N ASP A 125 7.03 -4.52 -1.03
CA ASP A 125 6.55 -3.13 -1.10
C ASP A 125 5.34 -2.90 -0.19
N LEU A 126 4.40 -3.84 -0.15
CA LEU A 126 3.24 -3.75 0.74
C LEU A 126 3.63 -3.79 2.21
N SER A 127 4.75 -4.44 2.57
CA SER A 127 5.23 -4.57 3.95
C SER A 127 5.60 -3.25 4.61
N ARG A 128 6.05 -2.25 3.86
CA ARG A 128 6.46 -0.93 4.37
C ARG A 128 5.29 0.05 4.55
N ARG A 129 4.10 -0.29 4.06
CA ARG A 129 2.94 0.61 4.11
C ARG A 129 2.43 0.82 5.52
N ASP A 130 1.66 1.88 5.72
CA ASP A 130 1.16 2.31 7.02
C ASP A 130 0.10 1.35 7.59
N PHE A 131 -1.01 1.18 6.88
CA PHE A 131 -2.17 0.44 7.36
C PHE A 131 -2.56 -0.70 6.42
N THR A 132 -3.06 -1.79 6.99
CA THR A 132 -3.47 -2.99 6.25
C THR A 132 -4.47 -2.69 5.15
N VAL A 133 -5.42 -1.79 5.40
CA VAL A 133 -6.44 -1.35 4.44
C VAL A 133 -5.87 -0.62 3.21
N ASN A 134 -4.61 -0.15 3.29
CA ASN A 134 -3.88 0.48 2.19
C ASN A 134 -2.73 -0.41 1.66
N ALA A 135 -2.52 -1.59 2.26
CA ALA A 135 -1.47 -2.53 1.91
C ALA A 135 -2.02 -3.72 1.09
N MET A 136 -2.83 -3.41 0.12
CA MET A 136 -3.41 -4.33 -0.85
C MET A 136 -3.03 -3.91 -2.26
N ALA A 137 -2.88 -4.89 -3.16
CA ALA A 137 -2.61 -4.70 -4.57
C ALA A 137 -3.60 -5.49 -5.43
N TYR A 138 -3.82 -5.06 -6.66
CA TYR A 138 -4.66 -5.76 -7.61
C TYR A 138 -4.00 -5.84 -8.97
N HIS A 139 -4.08 -7.03 -9.59
CA HIS A 139 -3.65 -7.25 -10.98
C HIS A 139 -4.79 -7.88 -11.79
N PRO A 140 -5.04 -7.44 -13.03
CA PRO A 140 -6.16 -7.93 -13.84
C PRO A 140 -6.20 -9.46 -14.01
N SER A 141 -5.03 -10.11 -14.16
CA SER A 141 -4.94 -11.57 -14.34
C SER A 141 -4.68 -12.37 -13.05
N ARG A 142 -4.12 -11.74 -12.00
CA ARG A 142 -3.74 -12.41 -10.73
C ARG A 142 -4.76 -12.16 -9.63
N GLY A 143 -5.68 -11.19 -9.81
CA GLY A 143 -6.65 -10.79 -8.80
C GLY A 143 -6.07 -9.94 -7.68
N LEU A 144 -6.70 -10.00 -6.52
CA LEU A 144 -6.35 -9.24 -5.33
C LEU A 144 -5.24 -9.93 -4.53
N ILE A 145 -4.22 -9.15 -4.15
CA ILE A 145 -3.09 -9.53 -3.30
C ILE A 145 -3.23 -8.81 -1.97
N ASP A 146 -3.42 -9.56 -0.90
CA ASP A 146 -3.68 -9.04 0.46
C ASP A 146 -2.91 -9.82 1.53
N PRO A 147 -1.59 -9.67 1.62
CA PRO A 147 -0.76 -10.43 2.55
C PRO A 147 -0.95 -10.04 4.02
N TYR A 148 -1.56 -8.87 4.29
CA TYR A 148 -1.70 -8.30 5.64
C TYR A 148 -3.13 -8.29 6.17
N GLY A 149 -4.09 -8.86 5.43
CA GLY A 149 -5.49 -9.01 5.86
C GLY A 149 -6.28 -7.71 5.81
N GLY A 150 -5.96 -6.83 4.88
CA GLY A 150 -6.67 -5.56 4.66
C GLY A 150 -8.16 -5.73 4.41
N GLN A 151 -8.57 -6.77 3.64
CA GLN A 151 -10.00 -7.09 3.43
C GLN A 151 -10.74 -7.41 4.74
N VAL A 152 -10.09 -8.14 5.64
CA VAL A 152 -10.67 -8.48 6.94
C VAL A 152 -10.86 -7.22 7.77
N ASP A 153 -9.89 -6.32 7.77
CA ASP A 153 -9.94 -5.07 8.51
C ASP A 153 -10.97 -4.09 7.89
N LEU A 154 -11.12 -4.05 6.57
CA LEU A 154 -12.19 -3.33 5.90
C LEU A 154 -13.58 -3.81 6.35
N LYS A 155 -13.79 -5.13 6.37
CA LYS A 155 -15.06 -5.72 6.84
C LYS A 155 -15.34 -5.41 8.30
N ARG A 156 -14.31 -5.43 9.15
CA ARG A 156 -14.39 -5.09 10.58
C ARG A 156 -14.47 -3.60 10.84
N LYS A 157 -14.24 -2.78 9.82
CA LYS A 157 -14.15 -1.31 9.93
C LYS A 157 -13.07 -0.88 10.94
N ILE A 158 -11.89 -1.46 10.83
CA ILE A 158 -10.76 -1.23 11.74
C ILE A 158 -9.56 -0.66 10.95
N ILE A 159 -8.88 0.33 11.55
CA ILE A 159 -7.57 0.82 11.09
C ILE A 159 -6.50 0.13 11.94
N ARG A 160 -5.72 -0.76 11.30
CA ARG A 160 -4.62 -1.52 11.89
C ARG A 160 -3.35 -1.30 11.08
N CYS A 161 -2.21 -1.16 11.76
CA CYS A 161 -0.90 -1.04 11.11
C CYS A 161 -0.47 -2.34 10.43
N VAL A 162 0.34 -2.20 9.38
CA VAL A 162 1.10 -3.31 8.81
C VAL A 162 2.24 -3.64 9.75
N GLY A 163 2.23 -4.83 10.35
CA GLY A 163 3.23 -5.25 11.34
C GLY A 163 3.11 -4.53 12.67
N ASN A 164 4.24 -4.15 13.26
CA ASN A 164 4.29 -3.54 14.59
C ASN A 164 4.03 -2.02 14.52
N PRO A 165 3.01 -1.48 15.25
CA PRO A 165 2.69 -0.06 15.23
C PRO A 165 3.81 0.84 15.75
N ASP A 166 4.54 0.45 16.80
CA ASP A 166 5.63 1.25 17.37
C ASP A 166 6.73 1.45 16.33
N ARG A 167 7.07 0.38 15.61
CA ARG A 167 8.03 0.47 14.51
C ARG A 167 7.54 1.44 13.43
N ARG A 168 6.27 1.32 13.00
CA ARG A 168 5.68 2.19 11.95
C ARG A 168 5.69 3.66 12.35
N PHE A 169 5.41 3.99 13.61
CA PHE A 169 5.39 5.37 14.09
C PHE A 169 6.78 5.94 14.35
N ASN A 170 7.73 5.12 14.73
CA ASN A 170 9.14 5.51 14.83
C ASN A 170 9.77 5.76 13.43
N GLU A 171 9.34 5.03 12.40
CA GLU A 171 9.74 5.30 11.01
C GLU A 171 9.19 6.67 10.53
N ASP A 172 7.88 6.89 10.68
CA ASP A 172 7.22 8.15 10.25
C ASP A 172 6.10 8.51 11.23
N ALA A 173 6.37 9.52 12.05
CA ALA A 173 5.44 10.02 13.06
C ALA A 173 4.12 10.56 12.44
N LEU A 174 4.14 11.02 11.18
CA LEU A 174 2.93 11.45 10.46
C LEU A 174 1.89 10.33 10.37
N ARG A 175 2.32 9.06 10.41
CA ARG A 175 1.40 7.91 10.39
C ARG A 175 0.42 7.91 11.57
N MET A 176 0.78 8.50 12.73
CA MET A 176 -0.15 8.66 13.85
C MET A 176 -1.33 9.58 13.47
N LEU A 177 -1.05 10.73 12.86
CA LEU A 177 -2.10 11.64 12.38
C LEU A 177 -2.91 11.02 11.24
N ARG A 178 -2.25 10.25 10.36
CA ARG A 178 -2.91 9.49 9.30
C ARG A 178 -3.90 8.45 9.86
N ALA A 179 -3.58 7.79 10.99
CA ALA A 179 -4.50 6.86 11.64
C ALA A 179 -5.83 7.54 11.99
N TYR A 180 -5.77 8.69 12.69
CA TYR A 180 -6.97 9.48 13.01
C TYR A 180 -7.72 9.95 11.76
N ARG A 181 -6.99 10.45 10.76
CA ARG A 181 -7.55 10.88 9.48
C ARG A 181 -8.32 9.74 8.79
N PHE A 182 -7.76 8.52 8.76
CA PHE A 182 -8.43 7.38 8.14
C PHE A 182 -9.64 6.92 8.96
N CYS A 183 -9.56 6.91 10.29
CA CYS A 183 -10.71 6.64 11.14
C CYS A 183 -11.87 7.60 10.82
N ALA A 184 -11.59 8.90 10.78
CA ALA A 184 -12.60 9.92 10.48
C ALA A 184 -13.13 9.82 9.03
N LYS A 185 -12.24 9.70 8.03
CA LYS A 185 -12.62 9.65 6.60
C LYS A 185 -13.45 8.40 6.27
N LEU A 186 -13.12 7.26 6.87
CA LEU A 186 -13.75 5.98 6.56
C LEU A 186 -14.91 5.64 7.50
N GLY A 187 -15.02 6.29 8.66
CA GLY A 187 -15.96 5.95 9.73
C GLY A 187 -15.55 4.63 10.41
N PHE A 188 -14.24 4.39 10.56
CA PHE A 188 -13.66 3.17 11.13
C PHE A 188 -13.15 3.40 12.54
N SER A 189 -13.12 2.33 13.33
CA SER A 189 -12.46 2.33 14.64
C SER A 189 -10.96 2.12 14.49
N MET A 190 -10.19 2.62 15.45
CA MET A 190 -8.76 2.34 15.55
C MET A 190 -8.54 1.05 16.33
N ASP A 191 -7.62 0.20 15.85
CA ASP A 191 -7.19 -1.00 16.57
C ASP A 191 -6.56 -0.63 17.92
N GLU A 192 -6.79 -1.44 18.96
CA GLU A 192 -6.29 -1.14 20.31
C GLU A 192 -4.77 -1.10 20.40
N THR A 193 -4.05 -1.90 19.60
CA THR A 193 -2.58 -1.87 19.57
C THR A 193 -2.07 -0.57 18.95
N VAL A 194 -2.80 -0.03 17.97
CA VAL A 194 -2.49 1.26 17.32
C VAL A 194 -2.73 2.40 18.31
N LYS A 195 -3.84 2.41 19.06
CA LYS A 195 -4.11 3.42 20.11
C LYS A 195 -3.02 3.46 21.15
N LYS A 196 -2.69 2.30 21.75
CA LYS A 196 -1.64 2.19 22.77
C LYS A 196 -0.29 2.68 22.23
N SER A 197 0.03 2.33 21.01
CA SER A 197 1.28 2.75 20.38
C SER A 197 1.31 4.27 20.12
N ILE A 198 0.18 4.88 19.75
CA ILE A 198 0.09 6.34 19.61
C ILE A 198 0.32 7.02 20.96
N ASP A 199 -0.30 6.54 22.04
CA ASP A 199 -0.12 7.09 23.39
C ASP A 199 1.36 7.02 23.83
N THR A 200 2.02 5.89 23.55
CA THR A 200 3.44 5.69 23.87
C THR A 200 4.37 6.60 23.05
N ASN A 201 4.05 6.80 21.76
CA ASN A 201 4.91 7.52 20.81
C ASN A 201 4.44 8.95 20.54
N ALA A 202 3.49 9.49 21.29
CA ALA A 202 2.87 10.82 21.07
C ALA A 202 3.89 11.95 20.95
N SER A 203 5.00 11.89 21.71
CA SER A 203 6.07 12.90 21.65
C SER A 203 6.75 13.01 20.28
N LEU A 204 6.69 11.97 19.44
CA LEU A 204 7.27 12.00 18.10
C LEU A 204 6.54 12.96 17.17
N ILE A 205 5.34 13.43 17.53
CA ILE A 205 4.58 14.39 16.71
C ILE A 205 5.32 15.71 16.51
N GLN A 206 6.22 16.07 17.43
CA GLN A 206 7.07 17.27 17.31
C GLN A 206 7.96 17.28 16.05
N TYR A 207 8.23 16.12 15.45
CA TYR A 207 9.00 15.98 14.21
C TYR A 207 8.14 16.17 12.95
N VAL A 208 6.82 16.30 13.10
CA VAL A 208 5.90 16.56 11.98
C VAL A 208 5.71 18.06 11.81
N SER A 209 5.96 18.58 10.62
CA SER A 209 5.75 20.00 10.34
C SER A 209 4.27 20.41 10.39
N ILE A 210 4.00 21.63 10.85
CA ILE A 210 2.62 22.14 11.10
C ILE A 210 1.80 22.25 9.79
N GLU A 211 2.46 22.40 8.64
CA GLU A 211 1.78 22.55 7.34
C GLU A 211 1.18 21.24 6.80
N ARG A 212 1.34 20.14 7.50
CA ARG A 212 0.81 18.82 7.13
C ARG A 212 -0.32 18.34 8.01
#